data_2174ca856afa144bda29f141d20208f9
#
_entry.id   2174ca856afa144bda29f141d20208f9
#
_cell.length_a   1.000
_cell.length_b   1.000
_cell.length_c   1.000
_cell.angle_alpha   90.00
_cell.angle_beta   90.00
_cell.angle_gamma   90.00
#
_symmetry.space_group_name_H-M   'P 1'
#
loop_
_entity.id
_entity.type
_entity.pdbx_description
1 polymer ?
#
loop_
_entity_poly.entity_id
_entity_poly.type
_entity_poly.pdbx_seq_one_letter_code
_entity_poly.pdbx_strand_id
1 'polypeptide(L)'
;MSAEFHKSKTFKSTELSKCPFTGAGTPAKFSAGRGQTNRDFWPNSLNLKILSQHSNLSNPMEKKFNYSKEFKKLNYKALKKDLNKLMTDSQDWWPADYGHYGPLFIRLAWHAAGTYRTGDGRGGAGTGNQRFAPLNAWPDNVNLDKARLLLWPIKQKYGKRISWADLFILVGNVALESMGFKTFGFGAGRTDIWEPEDDIYWGSEKEMLG
;
A
#
# COMPACT_ATOMS: atom_id res chain seq x y z
N MET A 1 9.55 -8.43 58.87
CA MET A 1 10.17 -7.86 57.67
C MET A 1 9.04 -7.50 56.72
N SER A 2 8.67 -6.23 56.69
CA SER A 2 7.54 -5.70 55.89
C SER A 2 8.09 -5.22 54.52
N ALA A 3 7.51 -5.71 53.46
CA ALA A 3 7.81 -5.28 52.09
C ALA A 3 7.02 -4.00 51.79
N GLU A 4 7.72 -2.91 51.57
CA GLU A 4 7.13 -1.65 51.12
C GLU A 4 6.79 -1.74 49.62
N PHE A 5 5.50 -1.56 49.33
CA PHE A 5 4.99 -1.40 47.95
C PHE A 5 5.32 0.02 47.43
N HIS A 6 6.15 0.11 46.42
CA HIS A 6 6.40 1.35 45.71
C HIS A 6 5.14 1.80 44.95
N LYS A 7 4.54 2.91 45.40
CA LYS A 7 3.44 3.60 44.66
C LYS A 7 3.99 4.20 43.40
N SER A 8 3.48 3.74 42.26
CA SER A 8 3.73 4.37 40.95
C SER A 8 3.14 5.78 40.94
N LYS A 9 3.96 6.77 40.64
CA LYS A 9 3.52 8.16 40.45
C LYS A 9 2.75 8.25 39.11
N THR A 10 1.45 8.49 39.24
CA THR A 10 0.61 8.87 38.09
C THR A 10 1.04 10.24 37.61
N PHE A 11 1.61 10.31 36.41
CA PHE A 11 1.90 11.57 35.72
C PHE A 11 0.60 12.27 35.37
N LYS A 12 0.32 13.41 35.99
CA LYS A 12 -0.81 14.28 35.63
C LYS A 12 -0.53 14.95 34.31
N SER A 13 -1.41 14.76 33.32
CA SER A 13 -1.37 15.26 31.95
C SER A 13 -1.68 16.77 31.82
N THR A 14 -1.00 17.62 32.58
CA THR A 14 -1.32 19.06 32.62
C THR A 14 -0.26 19.98 32.03
N GLU A 15 0.77 19.47 31.34
CA GLU A 15 1.83 20.35 30.78
C GLU A 15 2.02 20.28 29.24
N LEU A 16 1.06 19.79 28.48
CA LEU A 16 1.14 19.78 27.01
C LEU A 16 0.53 21.01 26.33
N SER A 17 0.17 22.06 27.09
CA SER A 17 -0.55 23.22 26.56
C SER A 17 0.31 24.43 26.18
N LYS A 18 1.63 24.26 26.04
CA LYS A 18 2.54 25.41 25.76
C LYS A 18 3.32 25.29 24.44
N CYS A 19 2.91 24.46 23.50
CA CYS A 19 3.48 24.50 22.16
C CYS A 19 2.65 25.47 21.30
N PRO A 20 3.22 26.57 20.79
CA PRO A 20 2.47 27.56 19.97
C PRO A 20 1.98 27.00 18.64
N PHE A 21 2.36 25.76 18.28
CA PHE A 21 1.92 25.05 17.06
C PHE A 21 0.84 23.99 17.33
N THR A 22 0.51 23.69 18.58
CA THR A 22 -0.63 22.84 18.90
C THR A 22 -1.84 23.71 19.18
N GLY A 23 -2.45 24.25 18.14
CA GLY A 23 -3.82 24.73 18.25
C GLY A 23 -4.66 23.62 18.89
N ALA A 24 -5.40 23.94 19.94
CA ALA A 24 -6.16 23.05 20.77
C ALA A 24 -7.29 22.33 19.98
N GLY A 25 -6.90 21.37 19.16
CA GLY A 25 -7.79 20.38 18.58
C GLY A 25 -7.29 19.02 19.01
N THR A 26 -8.07 18.29 19.77
CA THR A 26 -7.83 16.87 19.99
C THR A 26 -7.60 16.22 18.65
N PRO A 27 -6.46 15.53 18.40
CA PRO A 27 -6.28 14.84 17.14
C PRO A 27 -7.45 13.90 16.95
N ALA A 28 -8.15 14.03 15.84
CA ALA A 28 -9.25 13.14 15.50
C ALA A 28 -8.69 11.71 15.52
N LYS A 29 -9.22 10.86 16.39
CA LYS A 29 -8.87 9.45 16.42
C LYS A 29 -9.40 8.81 15.16
N PHE A 30 -8.54 8.64 14.18
CA PHE A 30 -8.87 7.87 13.00
C PHE A 30 -8.90 6.39 13.38
N SER A 31 -10.09 5.82 13.48
CA SER A 31 -10.22 4.36 13.60
C SER A 31 -10.33 3.76 12.20
N ALA A 32 -9.66 2.63 11.98
CA ALA A 32 -9.86 1.81 10.79
C ALA A 32 -11.38 1.54 10.63
N GLY A 33 -11.98 1.98 9.55
CA GLY A 33 -13.42 1.83 9.30
C GLY A 33 -14.27 3.10 9.37
N ARG A 34 -13.69 4.23 9.79
CA ARG A 34 -14.39 5.52 9.73
C ARG A 34 -13.77 6.41 8.64
N GLY A 35 -14.55 6.70 7.60
CA GLY A 35 -14.20 7.75 6.65
C GLY A 35 -14.10 9.12 7.34
N GLN A 36 -13.24 10.01 6.82
CA GLN A 36 -13.17 11.39 7.29
C GLN A 36 -14.48 12.12 6.96
N THR A 37 -14.99 12.87 7.93
CA THR A 37 -16.18 13.72 7.77
C THR A 37 -15.74 15.17 7.60
N ASN A 38 -16.62 16.03 7.04
CA ASN A 38 -16.37 17.47 6.97
C ASN A 38 -16.07 18.09 8.35
N ARG A 39 -16.56 17.48 9.43
CA ARG A 39 -16.33 17.93 10.80
C ARG A 39 -14.89 17.69 11.27
N ASP A 40 -14.23 16.68 10.73
CA ASP A 40 -12.83 16.37 11.05
C ASP A 40 -11.88 17.43 10.47
N PHE A 41 -12.32 18.15 9.45
CA PHE A 41 -11.57 19.25 8.83
C PHE A 41 -11.97 20.65 9.35
N TRP A 42 -13.13 20.77 9.95
CA TRP A 42 -13.62 22.04 10.49
C TRP A 42 -13.30 22.17 11.98
N PRO A 43 -12.82 23.33 12.46
CA PRO A 43 -12.63 24.62 11.80
C PRO A 43 -11.21 24.82 11.19
N ASN A 44 -10.34 23.84 11.24
CA ASN A 44 -8.90 24.00 11.00
C ASN A 44 -8.50 24.14 9.53
N SER A 45 -9.34 23.86 8.63
CA SER A 45 -9.39 24.06 7.18
C SER A 45 -9.91 22.82 6.45
N LEU A 46 -10.73 23.06 5.46
CA LEU A 46 -11.20 21.99 4.58
C LEU A 46 -10.05 21.59 3.65
N ASN A 47 -9.65 20.33 3.67
CA ASN A 47 -8.65 19.83 2.71
C ASN A 47 -9.29 19.68 1.33
N LEU A 48 -9.18 20.73 0.52
CA LEU A 48 -9.73 20.73 -0.84
C LEU A 48 -8.91 19.94 -1.85
N LYS A 49 -7.71 19.46 -1.50
CA LYS A 49 -6.88 18.63 -2.39
C LYS A 49 -7.61 17.37 -2.88
N ILE A 50 -8.44 16.79 -2.03
CA ILE A 50 -9.22 15.60 -2.36
C ILE A 50 -10.16 15.81 -3.55
N LEU A 51 -10.63 17.04 -3.79
CA LEU A 51 -11.52 17.35 -4.90
C LEU A 51 -10.82 17.34 -6.26
N SER A 52 -9.50 17.51 -6.28
CA SER A 52 -8.69 17.49 -7.49
C SER A 52 -7.80 16.26 -7.62
N GLN A 53 -7.88 15.32 -6.69
CA GLN A 53 -7.15 14.06 -6.73
C GLN A 53 -7.47 13.27 -8.00
N HIS A 54 -6.44 12.61 -8.57
CA HIS A 54 -6.55 11.77 -9.76
C HIS A 54 -7.14 12.51 -10.98
N SER A 55 -6.86 13.81 -11.08
CA SER A 55 -7.25 14.57 -12.25
C SER A 55 -6.57 14.04 -13.53
N ASN A 56 -7.16 14.32 -14.68
CA ASN A 56 -6.54 13.96 -15.97
C ASN A 56 -5.17 14.63 -16.20
N LEU A 57 -4.85 15.69 -15.44
CA LEU A 57 -3.57 16.39 -15.53
C LEU A 57 -2.43 15.63 -14.86
N SER A 58 -2.71 14.85 -13.82
CA SER A 58 -1.72 14.00 -13.14
C SER A 58 -1.47 12.67 -13.86
N ASN A 59 -2.35 12.30 -14.81
CA ASN A 59 -2.24 11.05 -15.53
C ASN A 59 -1.24 11.17 -16.71
N PRO A 60 -0.09 10.47 -16.68
CA PRO A 60 0.91 10.51 -17.75
C PRO A 60 0.50 9.73 -19.01
N MET A 61 -0.62 9.02 -18.95
CA MET A 61 -1.11 8.24 -20.08
C MET A 61 -1.82 9.14 -21.12
N GLU A 62 -1.76 8.75 -22.35
CA GLU A 62 -2.45 9.44 -23.44
C GLU A 62 -3.96 9.53 -23.18
N LYS A 63 -4.62 10.61 -23.60
CA LYS A 63 -6.08 10.82 -23.43
C LYS A 63 -6.96 9.66 -23.91
N LYS A 64 -6.48 8.91 -24.91
CA LYS A 64 -7.19 7.75 -25.48
C LYS A 64 -6.76 6.42 -24.87
N PHE A 65 -5.91 6.43 -23.85
CA PHE A 65 -5.45 5.21 -23.19
C PHE A 65 -6.62 4.46 -22.56
N ASN A 66 -6.68 3.16 -22.83
CA ASN A 66 -7.67 2.27 -22.25
C ASN A 66 -6.98 0.99 -21.79
N TYR A 67 -6.86 0.83 -20.49
CA TYR A 67 -6.12 -0.27 -19.90
C TYR A 67 -6.68 -1.64 -20.28
N SER A 68 -8.00 -1.81 -20.34
CA SER A 68 -8.62 -3.07 -20.74
C SER A 68 -8.23 -3.48 -22.16
N LYS A 69 -8.14 -2.51 -23.08
CA LYS A 69 -7.67 -2.77 -24.45
C LYS A 69 -6.18 -3.13 -24.49
N GLU A 70 -5.37 -2.47 -23.68
CA GLU A 70 -3.93 -2.78 -23.62
C GLU A 70 -3.67 -4.13 -22.95
N PHE A 71 -4.39 -4.47 -21.90
CA PHE A 71 -4.28 -5.77 -21.25
C PHE A 71 -4.61 -6.93 -22.19
N LYS A 72 -5.60 -6.78 -23.07
CA LYS A 72 -5.94 -7.82 -24.07
C LYS A 72 -4.80 -8.14 -25.04
N LYS A 73 -3.82 -7.23 -25.19
CA LYS A 73 -2.62 -7.46 -26.01
C LYS A 73 -1.51 -8.18 -25.24
N LEU A 74 -1.71 -8.43 -23.93
CA LEU A 74 -0.73 -9.07 -23.07
C LEU A 74 -0.65 -10.57 -23.36
N ASN A 75 0.57 -11.07 -23.56
CA ASN A 75 0.82 -12.51 -23.48
C ASN A 75 0.90 -12.94 -22.00
N TYR A 76 -0.26 -13.26 -21.43
CA TYR A 76 -0.41 -13.62 -20.03
C TYR A 76 0.43 -14.85 -19.63
N LYS A 77 0.51 -15.87 -20.51
CA LYS A 77 1.33 -17.07 -20.26
C LYS A 77 2.81 -16.74 -20.17
N ALA A 78 3.31 -15.87 -21.05
CA ALA A 78 4.69 -15.42 -21.03
C ALA A 78 4.98 -14.60 -19.78
N LEU A 79 4.08 -13.70 -19.37
CA LEU A 79 4.23 -12.94 -18.13
C LEU A 79 4.31 -13.87 -16.90
N LYS A 80 3.41 -14.84 -16.79
CA LYS A 80 3.46 -15.83 -15.69
C LYS A 80 4.76 -16.62 -15.68
N LYS A 81 5.27 -17.00 -16.85
CA LYS A 81 6.57 -17.70 -16.97
C LYS A 81 7.72 -16.83 -16.47
N ASP A 82 7.75 -15.55 -16.84
CA ASP A 82 8.79 -14.61 -16.40
C ASP A 82 8.70 -14.37 -14.88
N LEU A 83 7.50 -14.21 -14.33
CA LEU A 83 7.28 -14.08 -12.89
C LEU A 83 7.71 -15.35 -12.14
N ASN A 84 7.37 -16.53 -12.67
CA ASN A 84 7.79 -17.79 -12.05
C ASN A 84 9.32 -17.94 -12.04
N LYS A 85 9.99 -17.57 -13.13
CA LYS A 85 11.47 -17.54 -13.18
C LYS A 85 12.05 -16.60 -12.12
N LEU A 86 11.44 -15.42 -11.95
CA LEU A 86 11.89 -14.44 -10.96
C LEU A 86 11.87 -15.00 -9.52
N MET A 87 10.99 -15.94 -9.20
CA MET A 87 10.88 -16.47 -7.83
C MET A 87 12.20 -17.05 -7.30
N THR A 88 13.01 -17.64 -8.19
CA THR A 88 14.27 -18.32 -7.83
C THR A 88 15.51 -17.65 -8.43
N ASP A 89 15.36 -16.54 -9.14
CA ASP A 89 16.45 -15.79 -9.76
C ASP A 89 17.04 -14.78 -8.74
N SER A 90 17.80 -15.31 -7.78
CA SER A 90 18.35 -14.53 -6.67
C SER A 90 19.33 -13.48 -7.18
N GLN A 91 19.18 -12.23 -6.72
CA GLN A 91 20.00 -11.11 -7.12
C GLN A 91 21.02 -10.77 -6.02
N ASP A 92 22.27 -10.49 -6.39
CA ASP A 92 23.34 -10.18 -5.43
C ASP A 92 23.02 -8.96 -4.56
N TRP A 93 22.35 -7.95 -5.13
CA TRP A 93 21.98 -6.72 -4.42
C TRP A 93 20.83 -6.92 -3.43
N TRP A 94 20.05 -7.98 -3.58
CA TRP A 94 18.96 -8.40 -2.68
C TRP A 94 18.78 -9.91 -2.76
N PRO A 95 19.61 -10.70 -2.07
CA PRO A 95 19.54 -12.15 -2.14
C PRO A 95 18.18 -12.68 -1.65
N ALA A 96 17.70 -13.72 -2.32
CA ALA A 96 16.45 -14.38 -1.96
C ALA A 96 16.62 -15.21 -0.70
N ASP A 97 15.74 -15.01 0.28
CA ASP A 97 15.68 -15.81 1.50
C ASP A 97 15.43 -17.28 1.15
N TYR A 98 16.32 -18.15 1.58
CA TYR A 98 16.29 -19.59 1.23
C TYR A 98 16.18 -19.85 -0.28
N GLY A 99 16.67 -18.92 -1.11
CA GLY A 99 16.67 -19.05 -2.56
C GLY A 99 15.33 -18.79 -3.26
N HIS A 100 14.33 -18.21 -2.56
CA HIS A 100 13.02 -18.00 -3.14
C HIS A 100 12.37 -16.67 -2.70
N TYR A 101 11.98 -15.81 -3.65
CA TYR A 101 11.33 -14.52 -3.38
C TYR A 101 9.82 -14.60 -3.07
N GLY A 102 9.23 -15.79 -3.12
CA GLY A 102 7.79 -15.97 -2.95
C GLY A 102 7.20 -15.29 -1.71
N PRO A 103 7.77 -15.50 -0.50
CA PRO A 103 7.27 -14.85 0.71
C PRO A 103 7.27 -13.32 0.62
N LEU A 104 8.30 -12.71 0.02
CA LEU A 104 8.39 -11.27 -0.20
C LEU A 104 7.27 -10.77 -1.13
N PHE A 105 6.97 -11.51 -2.20
CA PHE A 105 5.91 -11.15 -3.14
C PHE A 105 4.51 -11.42 -2.60
N ILE A 106 4.32 -12.44 -1.78
CA ILE A 106 3.04 -12.65 -1.07
C ILE A 106 2.79 -11.47 -0.13
N ARG A 107 3.81 -11.05 0.62
CA ARG A 107 3.72 -9.89 1.51
C ARG A 107 3.42 -8.60 0.71
N LEU A 108 4.04 -8.40 -0.45
CA LEU A 108 3.74 -7.27 -1.34
C LEU A 108 2.26 -7.24 -1.73
N ALA A 109 1.72 -8.36 -2.18
CA ALA A 109 0.32 -8.47 -2.58
C ALA A 109 -0.64 -8.28 -1.40
N TRP A 110 -0.34 -8.89 -0.26
CA TRP A 110 -1.11 -8.75 0.98
C TRP A 110 -1.15 -7.29 1.44
N HIS A 111 -0.02 -6.61 1.51
CA HIS A 111 0.05 -5.21 1.96
C HIS A 111 -0.53 -4.23 0.92
N ALA A 112 -0.57 -4.59 -0.36
CA ALA A 112 -1.34 -3.82 -1.33
C ALA A 112 -2.85 -3.94 -1.08
N ALA A 113 -3.33 -5.15 -0.78
CA ALA A 113 -4.76 -5.39 -0.51
C ALA A 113 -5.21 -4.88 0.86
N GLY A 114 -4.36 -5.03 1.89
CA GLY A 114 -4.67 -4.72 3.29
C GLY A 114 -4.87 -3.22 3.58
N THR A 115 -4.61 -2.35 2.62
CA THR A 115 -4.91 -0.90 2.75
C THR A 115 -6.39 -0.56 2.56
N TYR A 116 -7.25 -1.55 2.28
CA TYR A 116 -8.67 -1.32 2.07
C TYR A 116 -9.37 -0.84 3.34
N ARG A 117 -10.15 0.24 3.22
CA ARG A 117 -10.98 0.79 4.29
C ARG A 117 -12.45 0.45 4.05
N THR A 118 -13.06 -0.25 5.02
CA THR A 118 -14.46 -0.63 4.94
C THR A 118 -15.41 0.57 5.09
N GLY A 119 -14.97 1.63 5.78
CA GLY A 119 -15.80 2.80 6.08
C GLY A 119 -16.13 3.68 4.87
N ASP A 120 -15.21 3.78 3.90
CA ASP A 120 -15.37 4.61 2.70
C ASP A 120 -15.03 3.89 1.39
N GLY A 121 -14.59 2.62 1.46
CA GLY A 121 -14.25 1.81 0.30
C GLY A 121 -12.94 2.22 -0.40
N ARG A 122 -12.12 3.08 0.22
CA ARG A 122 -10.85 3.55 -0.34
C ARG A 122 -9.70 2.62 0.03
N GLY A 123 -8.58 2.82 -0.63
CA GLY A 123 -7.41 1.94 -0.46
C GLY A 123 -7.57 0.61 -1.21
N GLY A 124 -6.90 -0.41 -0.71
CA GLY A 124 -6.90 -1.74 -1.31
C GLY A 124 -6.01 -1.87 -2.54
N ALA A 125 -6.09 -3.02 -3.19
CA ALA A 125 -5.20 -3.38 -4.30
C ALA A 125 -5.57 -2.71 -5.64
N GLY A 126 -6.65 -1.94 -5.69
CA GLY A 126 -7.27 -1.49 -6.94
C GLY A 126 -6.47 -0.48 -7.76
N THR A 127 -5.52 0.22 -7.15
CA THR A 127 -4.89 1.42 -7.73
C THR A 127 -3.36 1.39 -7.75
N GLY A 128 -2.73 0.40 -7.12
CA GLY A 128 -1.29 0.32 -6.99
C GLY A 128 -0.67 1.45 -6.16
N ASN A 129 -1.43 2.03 -5.24
CA ASN A 129 -1.06 3.17 -4.41
C ASN A 129 0.11 2.89 -3.44
N GLN A 130 0.44 1.62 -3.16
CA GLN A 130 1.62 1.24 -2.38
C GLN A 130 2.95 1.77 -2.96
N ARG A 131 2.98 2.23 -4.20
CA ARG A 131 4.15 2.90 -4.81
C ARG A 131 4.43 4.27 -4.21
N PHE A 132 3.46 4.89 -3.57
CA PHE A 132 3.49 6.28 -3.11
C PHE A 132 3.49 6.40 -1.59
N ALA A 133 4.05 7.52 -1.12
CA ALA A 133 3.85 7.93 0.26
C ALA A 133 2.34 8.25 0.52
N PRO A 134 1.84 8.09 1.75
CA PRO A 134 2.54 7.59 2.94
C PRO A 134 2.68 6.07 2.99
N LEU A 135 1.94 5.32 2.16
CA LEU A 135 1.85 3.85 2.26
C LEU A 135 3.20 3.14 2.10
N ASN A 136 4.04 3.59 1.17
CA ASN A 136 5.35 2.97 0.94
C ASN A 136 6.33 3.17 2.11
N ALA A 137 6.03 4.09 3.03
CA ALA A 137 6.83 4.41 4.19
C ALA A 137 6.28 3.80 5.50
N TRP A 138 5.19 3.07 5.46
CA TRP A 138 4.70 2.35 6.63
C TRP A 138 5.73 1.34 7.12
N PRO A 139 5.93 1.19 8.47
CA PRO A 139 6.82 0.17 9.02
C PRO A 139 6.58 -1.23 8.47
N ASP A 140 5.31 -1.63 8.33
CA ASP A 140 4.92 -2.91 7.73
C ASP A 140 5.33 -3.07 6.26
N ASN A 141 5.58 -1.99 5.55
CA ASN A 141 6.01 -1.98 4.16
C ASN A 141 7.54 -1.93 3.99
N VAL A 142 8.29 -2.09 5.09
CA VAL A 142 9.75 -2.12 5.03
C VAL A 142 10.23 -3.19 4.05
N ASN A 143 11.22 -2.83 3.21
CA ASN A 143 11.79 -3.68 2.15
C ASN A 143 10.85 -4.05 0.99
N LEU A 144 9.59 -3.57 0.94
CA LEU A 144 8.74 -3.78 -0.24
C LEU A 144 9.13 -2.90 -1.43
N ASP A 145 9.95 -1.88 -1.22
CA ASP A 145 10.66 -1.17 -2.31
C ASP A 145 11.56 -2.14 -3.10
N LYS A 146 12.24 -3.09 -2.43
CA LYS A 146 13.05 -4.13 -3.07
C LYS A 146 12.18 -5.08 -3.91
N ALA A 147 11.00 -5.45 -3.42
CA ALA A 147 10.05 -6.23 -4.21
C ALA A 147 9.65 -5.50 -5.50
N ARG A 148 9.39 -4.19 -5.42
CA ARG A 148 9.09 -3.37 -6.62
C ARG A 148 10.28 -3.26 -7.56
N LEU A 149 11.50 -3.14 -7.04
CA LEU A 149 12.72 -3.13 -7.86
C LEU A 149 12.95 -4.47 -8.57
N LEU A 150 12.73 -5.60 -7.91
CA LEU A 150 12.78 -6.93 -8.51
C LEU A 150 11.76 -7.08 -9.66
N LEU A 151 10.58 -6.48 -9.52
CA LEU A 151 9.54 -6.49 -10.55
C LEU A 151 9.81 -5.53 -11.71
N TRP A 152 10.69 -4.54 -11.53
CA TRP A 152 10.89 -3.48 -12.51
C TRP A 152 11.28 -3.97 -13.91
N PRO A 153 12.21 -4.92 -14.10
CA PRO A 153 12.53 -5.46 -15.43
C PRO A 153 11.33 -6.09 -16.12
N ILE A 154 10.47 -6.78 -15.37
CA ILE A 154 9.22 -7.36 -15.90
C ILE A 154 8.26 -6.24 -16.29
N LYS A 155 8.07 -5.24 -15.41
CA LYS A 155 7.23 -4.08 -15.71
C LYS A 155 7.70 -3.33 -16.96
N GLN A 156 9.00 -3.16 -17.15
CA GLN A 156 9.57 -2.56 -18.36
C GLN A 156 9.27 -3.40 -19.62
N LYS A 157 9.47 -4.71 -19.56
CA LYS A 157 9.23 -5.63 -20.67
C LYS A 157 7.77 -5.61 -21.15
N TYR A 158 6.83 -5.58 -20.24
CA TYR A 158 5.39 -5.61 -20.56
C TYR A 158 4.75 -4.22 -20.66
N GLY A 159 5.41 -3.19 -20.12
CA GLY A 159 5.01 -1.79 -20.24
C GLY A 159 3.59 -1.50 -19.79
N LYS A 160 2.85 -0.79 -20.62
CA LYS A 160 1.46 -0.37 -20.33
C LYS A 160 0.42 -1.50 -20.43
N ARG A 161 0.82 -2.70 -20.89
CA ARG A 161 -0.05 -3.88 -20.98
C ARG A 161 -0.36 -4.52 -19.64
N ILE A 162 0.40 -4.20 -18.58
CA ILE A 162 0.12 -4.61 -17.20
C ILE A 162 0.27 -3.39 -16.29
N SER A 163 -0.75 -3.07 -15.48
CA SER A 163 -0.64 -2.05 -14.43
C SER A 163 0.22 -2.54 -13.27
N TRP A 164 0.71 -1.64 -12.45
CA TRP A 164 1.34 -2.02 -11.19
C TRP A 164 0.35 -2.68 -10.23
N ALA A 165 -0.89 -2.17 -10.20
CA ALA A 165 -1.95 -2.74 -9.38
C ALA A 165 -2.19 -4.22 -9.71
N ASP A 166 -2.34 -4.54 -10.98
CA ASP A 166 -2.51 -5.93 -11.42
C ASP A 166 -1.23 -6.76 -11.22
N LEU A 167 -0.05 -6.18 -11.44
CA LEU A 167 1.22 -6.87 -11.28
C LEU A 167 1.48 -7.27 -9.82
N PHE A 168 1.16 -6.41 -8.85
CA PHE A 168 1.31 -6.73 -7.42
C PHE A 168 0.46 -7.92 -6.99
N ILE A 169 -0.75 -8.02 -7.49
CA ILE A 169 -1.63 -9.15 -7.15
C ILE A 169 -1.23 -10.40 -7.92
N LEU A 170 -0.89 -10.27 -9.20
CA LEU A 170 -0.49 -11.40 -10.02
C LEU A 170 0.79 -12.06 -9.49
N VAL A 171 1.79 -11.28 -9.06
CA VAL A 171 3.02 -11.85 -8.53
C VAL A 171 2.80 -12.63 -7.23
N GLY A 172 1.87 -12.17 -6.39
CA GLY A 172 1.45 -12.92 -5.20
C GLY A 172 0.82 -14.27 -5.54
N ASN A 173 -0.07 -14.30 -6.54
CA ASN A 173 -0.64 -15.55 -7.04
C ASN A 173 0.43 -16.49 -7.60
N VAL A 174 1.34 -15.98 -8.43
CA VAL A 174 2.43 -16.78 -9.01
C VAL A 174 3.37 -17.30 -7.92
N ALA A 175 3.62 -16.50 -6.88
CA ALA A 175 4.42 -16.94 -5.73
C ALA A 175 3.78 -18.14 -5.02
N LEU A 176 2.49 -18.06 -4.72
CA LEU A 176 1.74 -19.18 -4.14
C LEU A 176 1.75 -20.42 -5.04
N GLU A 177 1.50 -20.23 -6.33
CA GLU A 177 1.51 -21.32 -7.32
C GLU A 177 2.88 -21.98 -7.45
N SER A 178 3.97 -21.21 -7.39
CA SER A 178 5.34 -21.74 -7.45
C SER A 178 5.71 -22.63 -6.25
N MET A 179 5.01 -22.42 -5.13
CA MET A 179 5.13 -23.23 -3.91
C MET A 179 4.12 -24.38 -3.85
N GLY A 180 3.37 -24.62 -4.94
CA GLY A 180 2.42 -25.73 -5.04
C GLY A 180 0.99 -25.42 -4.62
N PHE A 181 0.67 -24.20 -4.23
CA PHE A 181 -0.69 -23.80 -3.91
C PHE A 181 -1.54 -23.60 -5.17
N LYS A 182 -2.80 -24.03 -5.15
CA LYS A 182 -3.73 -23.80 -6.26
C LYS A 182 -4.55 -22.55 -5.99
N THR A 183 -4.27 -21.48 -6.72
CA THR A 183 -5.07 -20.25 -6.65
C THR A 183 -6.39 -20.38 -7.41
N PHE A 184 -7.41 -19.61 -7.02
CA PHE A 184 -8.69 -19.59 -7.74
C PHE A 184 -8.59 -18.98 -9.15
N GLY A 185 -7.55 -18.21 -9.40
CA GLY A 185 -7.33 -17.51 -10.67
C GLY A 185 -6.97 -16.04 -10.46
N PHE A 186 -6.99 -15.29 -11.56
CA PHE A 186 -6.61 -13.88 -11.58
C PHE A 186 -7.58 -13.07 -12.44
N GLY A 187 -8.23 -12.08 -11.84
CA GLY A 187 -9.00 -11.06 -12.55
C GLY A 187 -8.16 -9.81 -12.71
N ALA A 188 -7.97 -9.36 -13.95
CA ALA A 188 -7.30 -8.11 -14.28
C ALA A 188 -8.30 -6.95 -14.45
N GLY A 189 -7.78 -5.73 -14.48
CA GLY A 189 -8.58 -4.53 -14.75
C GLY A 189 -8.33 -3.39 -13.76
N ARG A 190 -7.40 -3.57 -12.82
CA ARG A 190 -6.99 -2.54 -11.86
C ARG A 190 -6.14 -1.51 -12.59
N THR A 191 -6.58 -0.26 -12.56
CA THR A 191 -5.83 0.85 -13.17
C THR A 191 -4.93 1.52 -12.16
N ASP A 192 -3.74 1.94 -12.60
CA ASP A 192 -2.83 2.68 -11.74
C ASP A 192 -3.32 4.10 -11.49
N ILE A 193 -3.15 4.59 -10.25
CA ILE A 193 -3.13 6.03 -9.95
C ILE A 193 -1.72 6.58 -10.16
N TRP A 194 -1.62 7.90 -10.31
CA TRP A 194 -0.36 8.56 -10.65
C TRP A 194 0.04 9.68 -9.68
N GLU A 195 -0.67 9.78 -8.57
CA GLU A 195 -0.36 10.69 -7.48
C GLU A 195 -0.67 10.02 -6.13
N PRO A 196 -0.01 10.46 -5.05
CA PRO A 196 -0.25 9.94 -3.70
C PRO A 196 -1.68 10.22 -3.22
N GLU A 197 -2.20 9.33 -2.39
CA GLU A 197 -3.42 9.53 -1.62
C GLU A 197 -3.04 9.70 -0.14
N ASP A 198 -2.69 10.92 0.25
CA ASP A 198 -2.20 11.22 1.60
C ASP A 198 -3.21 10.90 2.70
N ASP A 199 -4.49 10.95 2.36
CA ASP A 199 -5.61 10.76 3.28
C ASP A 199 -5.97 9.28 3.54
N ILE A 200 -5.33 8.32 2.87
CA ILE A 200 -5.50 6.89 3.17
C ILE A 200 -4.55 6.38 4.26
N TYR A 201 -3.74 7.24 4.87
CA TYR A 201 -2.98 6.90 6.05
C TYR A 201 -3.90 6.69 7.26
N TRP A 202 -3.76 5.57 7.95
CA TRP A 202 -4.70 5.15 9.01
C TRP A 202 -4.18 5.36 10.43
N GLY A 203 -3.06 6.05 10.59
CA GLY A 203 -2.41 6.22 11.86
C GLY A 203 -1.21 5.28 12.07
N SER A 204 -0.73 5.19 13.29
CA SER A 204 0.36 4.29 13.63
C SER A 204 -0.13 2.84 13.70
N GLU A 205 0.77 1.88 13.46
CA GLU A 205 0.46 0.46 13.60
C GLU A 205 -0.09 0.09 14.95
N LYS A 206 0.41 0.74 16.01
CA LYS A 206 -0.09 0.55 17.38
C LYS A 206 -1.56 0.90 17.53
N GLU A 207 -2.05 1.88 16.76
CA GLU A 207 -3.45 2.28 16.79
C GLU A 207 -4.32 1.36 15.91
N MET A 208 -3.72 0.77 14.88
CA MET A 208 -4.40 -0.05 13.89
C MET A 208 -4.47 -1.53 14.30
N LEU A 209 -3.43 -2.02 14.95
CA LEU A 209 -3.33 -3.44 15.34
C LEU A 209 -3.73 -3.68 16.80
N GLY A 210 -4.04 -2.64 17.57
CA GLY A 210 -4.63 -2.68 18.91
C GLY A 210 -3.68 -3.03 20.00
#